data_27d761ac006b97d6f46903ef26ccaabc
#
_entry.id   27d761ac006b97d6f46903ef26ccaabc
#
_cell.length_a   1.000
_cell.length_b   1.000
_cell.length_c   1.000
_cell.angle_alpha   90.00
_cell.angle_beta   90.00
_cell.angle_gamma   90.00
#
_symmetry.space_group_name_H-M   'P 1'
#
loop_
_entity.id
_entity.type
_entity.pdbx_description
1 polymer ?
#
loop_
_entity_poly.entity_id
_entity_poly.type
_entity_poly.pdbx_seq_one_letter_code
_entity_poly.pdbx_strand_id
1 'polypeptide(L)'
;MEVVASCLWESWIFLLFCGPLLAFGFYCAYVHFVHLRYDHIPGPPRASFLFGHLSYITKQKWDNGKIRQDVFLEWAKEYGPIVRINVFHRASVILTSPESVKVFLMNPQYKKDPLIYSKIQNLYGERFLGRGLVSELDHELWYKQRRVLDLAFHRSYLMSSMGTINEKVEQMMETLEAKADGQTEVCMQDVICSTIYNLSAKILFGIESNSSIDGQNTFLLEIQSIMEGMALMNNPFIKFSPGKRKVINKTRESIRFLRQKGKEWIKYRREALQNNQEFPPDVIMQLLKGAGSETSCNQVLLTLMELQRHPKIVERLRAEIDEVIGTKKNIEYQDLGKLQYLSQVLKEILRLYPPVTGTVRWLEKDTVVDGLLIPGCTSLFFSTYVMGRLEIYFEDPLTFNPERFSPEVFKPNFTYFPFSLGPRSCIGQYLSQMEVKVLMAKMFQRLEFQMVPGQSFGILESVTLKPKDSMTCTLKPRRR
;
A
#
# COMPACT_ATOMS: atom_id res chain seq x y z
N MET A 1 41.21 -5.04 53.66
CA MET A 1 40.22 -4.33 52.81
C MET A 1 40.60 -4.34 51.33
N GLU A 2 41.85 -4.20 50.95
CA GLU A 2 42.31 -4.20 49.55
C GLU A 2 42.07 -5.52 48.81
N VAL A 3 42.26 -6.67 49.43
CA VAL A 3 42.03 -7.98 48.84
C VAL A 3 40.54 -8.22 48.53
N VAL A 4 39.64 -7.77 49.37
CA VAL A 4 38.19 -7.88 49.13
C VAL A 4 37.76 -6.91 48.02
N ALA A 5 38.36 -5.74 47.95
CA ALA A 5 38.08 -4.77 46.87
C ALA A 5 38.58 -5.26 45.51
N SER A 6 39.77 -5.93 45.44
CA SER A 6 40.28 -6.52 44.20
C SER A 6 39.41 -7.68 43.69
N CYS A 7 38.98 -8.59 44.59
CA CYS A 7 38.07 -9.68 44.23
C CYS A 7 36.69 -9.17 43.76
N LEU A 8 36.18 -8.13 44.36
CA LEU A 8 34.94 -7.50 43.92
C LEU A 8 35.14 -6.84 42.56
N TRP A 9 36.25 -6.13 42.33
CA TRP A 9 36.57 -5.51 41.04
C TRP A 9 36.72 -6.51 39.92
N GLU A 10 37.43 -7.62 40.14
CA GLU A 10 37.55 -8.73 39.16
C GLU A 10 36.19 -9.38 38.84
N SER A 11 35.35 -9.56 39.89
CA SER A 11 33.98 -10.07 39.72
C SER A 11 33.12 -9.13 38.88
N TRP A 12 33.23 -7.82 39.07
CA TRP A 12 32.50 -6.83 38.25
C TRP A 12 33.00 -6.78 36.80
N ILE A 13 34.30 -6.89 36.57
CA ILE A 13 34.89 -6.98 35.23
C ILE A 13 34.40 -8.25 34.53
N PHE A 14 34.43 -9.39 35.25
CA PHE A 14 33.92 -10.66 34.73
C PHE A 14 32.44 -10.57 34.34
N LEU A 15 31.59 -10.01 35.21
CA LEU A 15 30.16 -9.80 34.92
C LEU A 15 29.93 -8.84 33.75
N LEU A 16 30.74 -7.78 33.60
CA LEU A 16 30.64 -6.82 32.50
C LEU A 16 30.99 -7.43 31.14
N PHE A 17 31.93 -8.36 31.06
CA PHE A 17 32.36 -8.97 29.79
C PHE A 17 31.68 -10.33 29.55
N CYS A 18 31.58 -11.19 30.57
CA CYS A 18 31.00 -12.52 30.43
C CYS A 18 29.47 -12.49 30.41
N GLY A 19 28.83 -11.58 31.10
CA GLY A 19 27.38 -11.43 31.13
C GLY A 19 26.77 -11.19 29.74
N PRO A 20 27.24 -10.19 28.98
CA PRO A 20 26.76 -9.95 27.61
C PRO A 20 27.05 -11.12 26.64
N LEU A 21 28.21 -11.80 26.78
CA LEU A 21 28.55 -12.97 25.98
C LEU A 21 27.63 -14.16 26.27
N LEU A 22 27.35 -14.43 27.52
CA LEU A 22 26.38 -15.47 27.93
C LEU A 22 24.98 -15.14 27.45
N ALA A 23 24.52 -13.89 27.63
CA ALA A 23 23.24 -13.44 27.13
C ALA A 23 23.13 -13.58 25.60
N PHE A 24 24.19 -13.26 24.86
CA PHE A 24 24.27 -13.46 23.42
C PHE A 24 24.25 -14.94 23.06
N GLY A 25 24.97 -15.80 23.79
CA GLY A 25 24.94 -17.25 23.62
C GLY A 25 23.53 -17.84 23.82
N PHE A 26 22.85 -17.44 24.91
CA PHE A 26 21.45 -17.82 25.14
C PHE A 26 20.52 -17.32 24.02
N TYR A 27 20.70 -16.09 23.56
CA TYR A 27 19.92 -15.58 22.43
C TYR A 27 20.17 -16.38 21.15
N CYS A 28 21.41 -16.75 20.85
CA CYS A 28 21.74 -17.60 19.71
C CYS A 28 21.09 -19.00 19.85
N ALA A 29 21.13 -19.61 21.03
CA ALA A 29 20.45 -20.88 21.30
C ALA A 29 18.93 -20.76 21.12
N TYR A 30 18.34 -19.67 21.60
CA TYR A 30 16.91 -19.38 21.40
C TYR A 30 16.56 -19.23 19.92
N VAL A 31 17.35 -18.47 19.14
CA VAL A 31 17.16 -18.33 17.69
C VAL A 31 17.22 -19.68 16.99
N HIS A 32 18.21 -20.50 17.36
CA HIS A 32 18.35 -21.86 16.80
C HIS A 32 17.12 -22.72 17.10
N PHE A 33 16.65 -22.73 18.33
CA PHE A 33 15.48 -23.50 18.74
C PHE A 33 14.22 -23.03 18.00
N VAL A 34 14.03 -21.70 17.84
CA VAL A 34 12.94 -21.17 17.01
C VAL A 34 13.06 -21.66 15.58
N HIS A 35 14.26 -21.62 14.99
CA HIS A 35 14.42 -22.04 13.60
C HIS A 35 14.12 -23.55 13.42
N LEU A 36 14.55 -24.41 14.33
CA LEU A 36 14.28 -25.85 14.30
C LEU A 36 12.77 -26.15 14.31
N ARG A 37 12.00 -25.37 15.07
CA ARG A 37 10.53 -25.52 15.13
C ARG A 37 9.85 -25.35 13.78
N TYR A 38 10.48 -24.63 12.82
CA TYR A 38 9.93 -24.34 11.49
C TYR A 38 10.63 -25.08 10.36
N ASP A 39 11.64 -25.90 10.63
CA ASP A 39 12.46 -26.55 9.58
C ASP A 39 11.69 -27.59 8.75
N HIS A 40 10.58 -28.11 9.27
CA HIS A 40 9.68 -28.99 8.53
C HIS A 40 8.84 -28.25 7.48
N ILE A 41 8.77 -26.90 7.52
CA ILE A 41 8.08 -26.09 6.52
C ILE A 41 9.04 -25.81 5.37
N PRO A 42 8.63 -26.05 4.09
CA PRO A 42 9.46 -25.76 2.93
C PRO A 42 9.97 -24.31 2.88
N GLY A 43 11.14 -24.11 2.31
CA GLY A 43 11.70 -22.79 2.14
C GLY A 43 13.21 -22.81 1.89
N PRO A 44 13.78 -21.68 1.46
CA PRO A 44 15.19 -21.61 1.09
C PRO A 44 16.11 -21.90 2.29
N PRO A 45 17.35 -22.33 2.03
CA PRO A 45 18.37 -22.43 3.08
C PRO A 45 18.63 -21.06 3.70
N ARG A 46 18.82 -21.01 5.01
CA ARG A 46 19.16 -19.77 5.71
C ARG A 46 20.57 -19.31 5.33
N ALA A 47 20.71 -18.07 4.86
CA ALA A 47 22.02 -17.49 4.52
C ALA A 47 22.89 -17.27 5.77
N SER A 48 22.28 -17.14 6.94
CA SER A 48 22.96 -16.92 8.21
C SER A 48 22.21 -17.59 9.33
N PHE A 49 22.93 -18.16 10.26
CA PHE A 49 22.37 -18.73 11.49
C PHE A 49 21.54 -17.70 12.27
N LEU A 50 22.06 -16.50 12.50
CA LEU A 50 21.39 -15.46 13.30
C LEU A 50 20.41 -14.64 12.47
N PHE A 51 20.81 -14.20 11.26
CA PHE A 51 20.02 -13.29 10.42
C PHE A 51 19.00 -14.03 9.56
N GLY A 52 19.08 -15.36 9.45
CA GLY A 52 18.17 -16.17 8.64
C GLY A 52 18.21 -15.77 7.17
N HIS A 53 17.05 -15.36 6.62
CA HIS A 53 16.88 -14.97 5.22
C HIS A 53 17.03 -13.46 4.97
N LEU A 54 17.44 -12.67 5.98
CA LEU A 54 17.48 -11.20 5.88
C LEU A 54 18.37 -10.72 4.71
N SER A 55 19.51 -11.38 4.47
CA SER A 55 20.42 -11.02 3.38
C SER A 55 19.79 -11.18 2.00
N TYR A 56 19.03 -12.23 1.76
CA TYR A 56 18.32 -12.43 0.49
C TYR A 56 17.33 -11.31 0.21
N ILE A 57 16.55 -10.92 1.23
CA ILE A 57 15.51 -9.90 1.11
C ILE A 57 16.12 -8.51 0.89
N THR A 58 17.27 -8.22 1.53
CA THR A 58 17.90 -6.90 1.46
C THR A 58 18.87 -6.76 0.29
N LYS A 59 19.68 -7.78 0.01
CA LYS A 59 20.71 -7.74 -1.02
C LYS A 59 20.12 -7.58 -2.42
N GLN A 60 19.09 -8.34 -2.76
CA GLN A 60 18.48 -8.28 -4.10
C GLN A 60 17.82 -6.92 -4.40
N LYS A 61 17.31 -6.24 -3.38
CA LYS A 61 16.79 -4.86 -3.53
C LYS A 61 17.88 -3.88 -4.02
N TRP A 62 19.14 -4.10 -3.67
CA TRP A 62 20.25 -3.19 -4.00
C TRP A 62 20.98 -3.54 -5.30
N ASP A 63 21.18 -4.84 -5.56
CA ASP A 63 22.11 -5.30 -6.61
C ASP A 63 21.44 -5.44 -8.00
N ASN A 64 20.17 -5.86 -8.09
CA ASN A 64 19.53 -6.26 -9.36
C ASN A 64 18.22 -5.51 -9.69
N GLY A 65 17.87 -4.46 -8.96
CA GLY A 65 16.60 -3.74 -9.16
C GLY A 65 15.34 -4.56 -8.82
N LYS A 66 15.49 -5.78 -8.28
CA LYS A 66 14.38 -6.60 -7.80
C LYS A 66 13.77 -6.02 -6.53
N ILE A 67 12.47 -6.16 -6.39
CA ILE A 67 11.77 -5.84 -5.15
C ILE A 67 11.64 -7.08 -4.27
N ARG A 68 11.32 -6.89 -2.99
CA ARG A 68 11.16 -8.00 -2.03
C ARG A 68 10.13 -9.04 -2.50
N GLN A 69 9.08 -8.61 -3.17
CA GLN A 69 8.02 -9.49 -3.66
C GLN A 69 8.50 -10.43 -4.77
N ASP A 70 9.50 -10.04 -5.57
CA ASP A 70 10.10 -10.91 -6.58
C ASP A 70 10.82 -12.09 -5.93
N VAL A 71 11.51 -11.85 -4.80
CA VAL A 71 12.14 -12.92 -4.00
C VAL A 71 11.08 -13.88 -3.47
N PHE A 72 9.97 -13.36 -2.98
CA PHE A 72 8.87 -14.18 -2.48
C PHE A 72 8.19 -14.98 -3.60
N LEU A 73 8.11 -14.42 -4.80
CA LEU A 73 7.61 -15.11 -6.00
C LEU A 73 8.54 -16.29 -6.38
N GLU A 74 9.84 -16.05 -6.43
CA GLU A 74 10.83 -17.11 -6.71
C GLU A 74 10.71 -18.24 -5.69
N TRP A 75 10.63 -17.92 -4.41
CA TRP A 75 10.47 -18.93 -3.37
C TRP A 75 9.12 -19.67 -3.46
N ALA A 76 8.02 -19.00 -3.79
CA ALA A 76 6.74 -19.66 -3.98
C ALA A 76 6.74 -20.61 -5.20
N LYS A 77 7.48 -20.27 -6.27
CA LYS A 77 7.65 -21.13 -7.44
C LYS A 77 8.52 -22.36 -7.13
N GLU A 78 9.56 -22.19 -6.33
CA GLU A 78 10.53 -23.23 -6.02
C GLU A 78 10.06 -24.19 -4.90
N TYR A 79 9.49 -23.63 -3.81
CA TYR A 79 9.15 -24.39 -2.59
C TYR A 79 7.66 -24.69 -2.44
N GLY A 80 6.81 -24.13 -3.32
CA GLY A 80 5.38 -24.40 -3.32
C GLY A 80 4.56 -23.34 -2.54
N PRO A 81 3.28 -23.69 -2.21
CA PRO A 81 2.31 -22.70 -1.72
C PRO A 81 2.51 -22.25 -0.27
N ILE A 82 3.36 -22.94 0.48
CA ILE A 82 3.69 -22.65 1.88
C ILE A 82 5.21 -22.49 2.01
N VAL A 83 5.69 -21.28 2.30
CA VAL A 83 7.11 -20.97 2.36
C VAL A 83 7.47 -20.29 3.67
N ARG A 84 8.44 -20.88 4.42
CA ARG A 84 8.96 -20.27 5.63
C ARG A 84 9.93 -19.13 5.37
N ILE A 85 9.87 -18.12 6.23
CA ILE A 85 10.85 -17.04 6.32
C ILE A 85 11.33 -16.93 7.76
N ASN A 86 12.65 -16.98 7.96
CA ASN A 86 13.27 -16.74 9.26
C ASN A 86 14.07 -15.44 9.24
N VAL A 87 13.85 -14.56 10.20
CA VAL A 87 14.64 -13.33 10.41
C VAL A 87 14.87 -13.16 11.91
N PHE A 88 16.10 -13.33 12.37
CA PHE A 88 16.43 -13.44 13.79
C PHE A 88 15.57 -14.53 14.46
N HIS A 89 15.00 -14.24 15.63
CA HIS A 89 14.10 -15.14 16.38
C HIS A 89 12.66 -15.14 15.84
N ARG A 90 12.39 -14.55 14.68
CA ARG A 90 11.05 -14.50 14.10
C ARG A 90 10.94 -15.43 12.92
N ALA A 91 9.87 -16.20 12.92
CA ALA A 91 9.45 -16.97 11.77
C ALA A 91 8.14 -16.39 11.21
N SER A 92 8.03 -16.44 9.90
CA SER A 92 6.84 -16.05 9.15
C SER A 92 6.61 -17.06 8.03
N VAL A 93 5.40 -17.15 7.54
CA VAL A 93 5.04 -18.05 6.45
C VAL A 93 4.31 -17.28 5.36
N ILE A 94 4.77 -17.45 4.11
CA ILE A 94 4.04 -16.99 2.92
C ILE A 94 3.05 -18.08 2.54
N LEU A 95 1.80 -17.70 2.31
CA LEU A 95 0.73 -18.58 1.86
C LEU A 95 0.22 -18.08 0.52
N THR A 96 0.21 -18.97 -0.48
CA THR A 96 -0.21 -18.67 -1.86
C THR A 96 -1.30 -19.60 -2.38
N SER A 97 -1.88 -20.48 -1.54
CA SER A 97 -3.05 -21.28 -1.94
C SER A 97 -4.35 -20.48 -1.81
N PRO A 98 -5.30 -20.61 -2.73
CA PRO A 98 -6.64 -20.00 -2.65
C PRO A 98 -7.40 -20.43 -1.40
N GLU A 99 -7.24 -21.68 -0.97
CA GLU A 99 -7.83 -22.27 0.23
C GLU A 99 -7.37 -21.56 1.49
N SER A 100 -6.05 -21.34 1.62
CA SER A 100 -5.47 -20.56 2.72
C SER A 100 -5.96 -19.12 2.71
N VAL A 101 -6.00 -18.47 1.54
CA VAL A 101 -6.56 -17.11 1.39
C VAL A 101 -8.00 -17.05 1.87
N LYS A 102 -8.83 -18.02 1.45
CA LYS A 102 -10.24 -18.14 1.90
C LYS A 102 -10.34 -18.29 3.41
N VAL A 103 -9.62 -19.26 3.98
CA VAL A 103 -9.69 -19.56 5.42
C VAL A 103 -9.26 -18.37 6.27
N PHE A 104 -8.13 -17.76 5.97
CA PHE A 104 -7.53 -16.74 6.85
C PHE A 104 -8.04 -15.32 6.59
N LEU A 105 -8.42 -14.97 5.38
CA LEU A 105 -8.88 -13.62 5.08
C LEU A 105 -10.37 -13.44 5.25
N MET A 106 -11.19 -14.49 4.99
CA MET A 106 -12.65 -14.41 5.13
C MET A 106 -13.11 -14.60 6.58
N ASN A 107 -12.33 -15.26 7.41
CA ASN A 107 -12.71 -15.52 8.80
C ASN A 107 -12.23 -14.37 9.73
N PRO A 108 -13.14 -13.67 10.43
CA PRO A 108 -12.80 -12.56 11.32
C PRO A 108 -11.98 -12.97 12.56
N GLN A 109 -11.91 -14.27 12.86
CA GLN A 109 -11.14 -14.81 13.99
C GLN A 109 -9.64 -14.55 13.84
N TYR A 110 -9.12 -14.54 12.60
CA TYR A 110 -7.70 -14.30 12.35
C TYR A 110 -7.40 -12.81 12.35
N LYS A 111 -6.79 -12.35 13.43
CA LYS A 111 -6.45 -10.94 13.67
C LYS A 111 -5.33 -10.46 12.76
N LYS A 112 -5.21 -9.16 12.61
CA LYS A 112 -4.03 -8.53 12.01
C LYS A 112 -2.80 -8.78 12.88
N ASP A 113 -1.63 -8.87 12.26
CA ASP A 113 -0.36 -9.15 12.93
C ASP A 113 0.02 -8.02 13.89
N PRO A 114 0.09 -8.28 15.21
CA PRO A 114 0.44 -7.26 16.20
C PRO A 114 1.87 -6.74 16.04
N LEU A 115 2.79 -7.55 15.52
CA LEU A 115 4.20 -7.17 15.37
C LEU A 115 4.39 -6.10 14.28
N ILE A 116 3.54 -6.12 13.26
CA ILE A 116 3.57 -5.14 12.16
C ILE A 116 2.68 -3.95 12.48
N TYR A 117 1.43 -4.20 12.86
CA TYR A 117 0.45 -3.13 13.00
C TYR A 117 0.69 -2.24 14.23
N SER A 118 1.29 -2.77 15.33
CA SER A 118 1.69 -1.93 16.47
C SER A 118 2.74 -0.87 16.09
N LYS A 119 3.66 -1.20 15.19
CA LYS A 119 4.64 -0.22 14.68
C LYS A 119 3.98 0.91 13.89
N ILE A 120 2.89 0.60 13.18
CA ILE A 120 2.13 1.59 12.41
C ILE A 120 1.22 2.40 13.35
N GLN A 121 0.75 1.82 14.44
CA GLN A 121 0.03 2.57 15.46
C GLN A 121 0.90 3.69 16.04
N ASN A 122 2.16 3.38 16.36
CA ASN A 122 3.11 4.29 16.94
C ASN A 122 4.43 4.25 16.16
N LEU A 123 4.58 5.18 15.21
CA LEU A 123 5.77 5.26 14.37
C LEU A 123 6.81 6.16 15.05
N TYR A 124 7.97 5.59 15.35
CA TYR A 124 9.08 6.27 16.05
C TYR A 124 8.70 6.98 17.35
N GLY A 125 7.73 6.43 18.10
CA GLY A 125 7.25 7.00 19.35
C GLY A 125 6.15 8.03 19.20
N GLU A 126 5.76 8.41 17.98
CA GLU A 126 4.61 9.25 17.71
C GLU A 126 3.39 8.41 17.33
N ARG A 127 2.23 8.74 17.89
CA ARG A 127 0.97 8.09 17.53
C ARG A 127 0.61 8.45 16.09
N PHE A 128 0.88 7.56 15.14
CA PHE A 128 0.54 7.75 13.71
C PHE A 128 -0.90 7.31 13.43
N LEU A 129 -1.14 6.04 13.11
CA LEU A 129 -2.51 5.57 12.88
C LEU A 129 -3.26 5.27 14.18
N GLY A 130 -2.57 5.13 15.31
CA GLY A 130 -3.17 4.82 16.59
C GLY A 130 -4.06 3.59 16.51
N ARG A 131 -5.21 3.61 17.18
CA ARG A 131 -6.24 2.56 17.12
C ARG A 131 -7.28 2.83 16.01
N GLY A 132 -6.83 3.21 14.83
CA GLY A 132 -7.71 3.45 13.67
C GLY A 132 -8.04 2.16 12.91
N LEU A 133 -8.99 2.26 11.96
CA LEU A 133 -9.56 1.11 11.22
C LEU A 133 -8.51 0.18 10.57
N VAL A 134 -7.40 0.73 10.05
CA VAL A 134 -6.33 -0.06 9.43
C VAL A 134 -5.52 -0.83 10.45
N SER A 135 -5.24 -0.24 11.60
CA SER A 135 -4.27 -0.72 12.60
C SER A 135 -4.91 -1.30 13.85
N GLU A 136 -6.24 -1.23 14.03
CA GLU A 136 -6.94 -1.79 15.19
C GLU A 136 -6.83 -3.31 15.20
N LEU A 137 -6.31 -3.84 16.31
CA LEU A 137 -6.10 -5.27 16.55
C LEU A 137 -7.30 -5.92 17.24
N ASP A 138 -7.98 -5.16 18.09
CA ASP A 138 -9.20 -5.60 18.76
C ASP A 138 -10.35 -5.70 17.75
N HIS A 139 -10.94 -6.90 17.64
CA HIS A 139 -11.99 -7.15 16.64
C HIS A 139 -13.27 -6.36 16.93
N GLU A 140 -13.69 -6.29 18.19
CA GLU A 140 -14.95 -5.62 18.54
C GLU A 140 -14.88 -4.12 18.37
N LEU A 141 -13.78 -3.52 18.82
CA LEU A 141 -13.55 -2.09 18.64
C LEU A 141 -13.44 -1.74 17.14
N TRP A 142 -12.72 -2.56 16.39
CA TRP A 142 -12.64 -2.42 14.95
C TRP A 142 -14.02 -2.53 14.29
N TYR A 143 -14.83 -3.50 14.68
CA TYR A 143 -16.16 -3.72 14.10
C TYR A 143 -17.09 -2.53 14.35
N LYS A 144 -17.06 -1.95 15.56
CA LYS A 144 -17.79 -0.72 15.88
C LYS A 144 -17.37 0.45 14.98
N GLN A 145 -16.06 0.65 14.82
CA GLN A 145 -15.51 1.68 13.92
C GLN A 145 -15.92 1.41 12.47
N ARG A 146 -15.81 0.16 11.99
CA ARG A 146 -16.15 -0.22 10.63
C ARG A 146 -17.62 0.08 10.30
N ARG A 147 -18.56 -0.28 11.18
CA ARG A 147 -19.98 -0.01 10.99
C ARG A 147 -20.31 1.48 10.80
N VAL A 148 -19.70 2.34 11.61
CA VAL A 148 -19.89 3.80 11.48
C VAL A 148 -19.38 4.30 10.13
N LEU A 149 -18.22 3.81 9.72
CA LEU A 149 -17.55 4.28 8.51
C LEU A 149 -18.17 3.69 7.23
N ASP A 150 -18.72 2.48 7.27
CA ASP A 150 -19.42 1.88 6.12
C ASP A 150 -20.57 2.75 5.62
N LEU A 151 -21.23 3.54 6.49
CA LEU A 151 -22.26 4.49 6.09
C LEU A 151 -21.74 5.56 5.14
N ALA A 152 -20.55 6.10 5.42
CA ALA A 152 -19.91 7.13 4.61
C ALA A 152 -19.28 6.59 3.31
N PHE A 153 -19.01 5.28 3.25
CA PHE A 153 -18.51 4.61 2.05
C PHE A 153 -19.60 3.81 1.32
N HIS A 154 -20.87 3.99 1.75
CA HIS A 154 -21.98 3.33 1.08
C HIS A 154 -22.16 3.88 -0.35
N ARG A 155 -22.56 3.00 -1.27
CA ARG A 155 -22.69 3.31 -2.70
C ARG A 155 -23.54 4.57 -2.96
N SER A 156 -24.66 4.73 -2.29
CA SER A 156 -25.54 5.90 -2.48
C SER A 156 -24.87 7.23 -2.13
N TYR A 157 -24.09 7.24 -1.03
CA TYR A 157 -23.32 8.43 -0.65
C TYR A 157 -22.20 8.72 -1.67
N LEU A 158 -21.47 7.69 -2.10
CA LEU A 158 -20.41 7.87 -3.10
C LEU A 158 -20.93 8.31 -4.46
N MET A 159 -22.17 7.92 -4.84
CA MET A 159 -22.82 8.43 -6.04
C MET A 159 -23.02 9.94 -5.98
N SER A 160 -23.39 10.49 -4.83
CA SER A 160 -23.54 11.96 -4.67
C SER A 160 -22.21 12.71 -4.79
N SER A 161 -21.08 12.04 -4.61
CA SER A 161 -19.75 12.62 -4.76
C SER A 161 -19.29 12.77 -6.22
N MET A 162 -20.03 12.25 -7.19
CA MET A 162 -19.66 12.35 -8.62
C MET A 162 -19.48 13.78 -9.11
N GLY A 163 -20.29 14.74 -8.62
CA GLY A 163 -20.13 16.16 -8.91
C GLY A 163 -18.75 16.68 -8.49
N THR A 164 -18.35 16.38 -7.26
CA THR A 164 -17.04 16.75 -6.72
C THR A 164 -15.89 16.07 -7.47
N ILE A 165 -16.05 14.79 -7.84
CA ILE A 165 -15.03 14.07 -8.63
C ILE A 165 -14.85 14.75 -9.99
N ASN A 166 -15.94 15.03 -10.71
CA ASN A 166 -15.88 15.73 -12.01
C ASN A 166 -15.23 17.11 -11.89
N GLU A 167 -15.62 17.90 -10.89
CA GLU A 167 -15.07 19.24 -10.64
C GLU A 167 -13.54 19.19 -10.44
N LYS A 168 -13.05 18.36 -9.53
CA LYS A 168 -11.62 18.30 -9.22
C LYS A 168 -10.79 17.71 -10.37
N VAL A 169 -11.33 16.74 -11.08
CA VAL A 169 -10.69 16.20 -12.29
C VAL A 169 -10.70 17.22 -13.42
N GLU A 170 -11.76 18.04 -13.57
CA GLU A 170 -11.79 19.12 -14.57
C GLU A 170 -10.71 20.18 -14.28
N GLN A 171 -10.56 20.62 -13.04
CA GLN A 171 -9.48 21.53 -12.61
C GLN A 171 -8.09 20.96 -12.96
N MET A 172 -7.90 19.67 -12.78
CA MET A 172 -6.67 18.98 -13.20
C MET A 172 -6.52 19.02 -14.73
N MET A 173 -7.58 18.73 -15.48
CA MET A 173 -7.54 18.73 -16.95
C MET A 173 -7.21 20.10 -17.51
N GLU A 174 -7.80 21.17 -16.98
CA GLU A 174 -7.48 22.55 -17.35
C GLU A 174 -5.98 22.87 -17.17
N THR A 175 -5.39 22.41 -16.06
CA THR A 175 -3.95 22.57 -15.80
C THR A 175 -3.10 21.77 -16.79
N LEU A 176 -3.48 20.54 -17.10
CA LEU A 176 -2.75 19.68 -18.05
C LEU A 176 -2.86 20.20 -19.48
N GLU A 177 -4.05 20.70 -19.90
CA GLU A 177 -4.27 21.24 -21.22
C GLU A 177 -3.51 22.55 -21.47
N ALA A 178 -3.38 23.39 -20.45
CA ALA A 178 -2.56 24.60 -20.53
C ALA A 178 -1.07 24.31 -20.80
N LYS A 179 -0.62 23.07 -20.49
CA LYS A 179 0.74 22.60 -20.71
C LYS A 179 0.85 21.61 -21.89
N ALA A 180 -0.22 21.40 -22.64
CA ALA A 180 -0.30 20.38 -23.72
C ALA A 180 0.19 20.93 -25.08
N ASP A 181 1.36 21.55 -25.10
CA ASP A 181 2.02 22.09 -26.30
C ASP A 181 2.93 21.08 -27.02
N GLY A 182 3.11 19.90 -26.44
CA GLY A 182 3.99 18.83 -26.93
C GLY A 182 5.47 19.00 -26.60
N GLN A 183 5.83 20.03 -25.84
CA GLN A 183 7.22 20.36 -25.47
C GLN A 183 7.40 20.51 -23.95
N THR A 184 6.43 21.13 -23.29
CA THR A 184 6.48 21.32 -21.83
C THR A 184 6.44 19.99 -21.09
N GLU A 185 7.46 19.76 -20.27
CA GLU A 185 7.55 18.58 -19.42
C GLU A 185 6.67 18.74 -18.18
N VAL A 186 5.81 17.77 -17.92
CA VAL A 186 4.88 17.74 -16.79
C VAL A 186 5.17 16.52 -15.91
N CYS A 187 5.46 16.75 -14.63
CA CYS A 187 5.54 15.69 -13.62
C CYS A 187 4.13 15.18 -13.31
N MET A 188 3.74 14.06 -13.92
CA MET A 188 2.41 13.48 -13.74
C MET A 188 2.16 13.05 -12.29
N GLN A 189 3.20 12.64 -11.56
CA GLN A 189 3.08 12.29 -10.15
C GLN A 189 2.56 13.45 -9.32
N ASP A 190 3.10 14.65 -9.48
CA ASP A 190 2.72 15.81 -8.68
C ASP A 190 1.26 16.21 -8.98
N VAL A 191 0.89 16.26 -10.25
CA VAL A 191 -0.45 16.65 -10.68
C VAL A 191 -1.50 15.63 -10.21
N ILE A 192 -1.28 14.35 -10.46
CA ILE A 192 -2.23 13.28 -10.12
C ILE A 192 -2.35 13.14 -8.60
N CYS A 193 -1.23 13.10 -7.86
CA CYS A 193 -1.29 12.98 -6.41
C CYS A 193 -1.98 14.19 -5.78
N SER A 194 -1.66 15.41 -6.20
CA SER A 194 -2.31 16.62 -5.70
C SER A 194 -3.83 16.57 -5.93
N THR A 195 -4.25 16.16 -7.14
CA THR A 195 -5.68 16.04 -7.47
C THR A 195 -6.40 15.01 -6.60
N ILE A 196 -5.85 13.81 -6.46
CA ILE A 196 -6.45 12.73 -5.65
C ILE A 196 -6.48 13.11 -4.16
N TYR A 197 -5.45 13.78 -3.65
CA TYR A 197 -5.45 14.27 -2.27
C TYR A 197 -6.50 15.35 -2.05
N ASN A 198 -6.60 16.34 -2.93
CA ASN A 198 -7.61 17.41 -2.85
C ASN A 198 -9.03 16.83 -2.95
N LEU A 199 -9.23 15.87 -3.85
CA LEU A 199 -10.48 15.15 -4.00
C LEU A 199 -10.86 14.39 -2.72
N SER A 200 -9.93 13.62 -2.16
CA SER A 200 -10.14 12.89 -0.91
C SER A 200 -10.43 13.85 0.26
N ALA A 201 -9.72 14.99 0.34
CA ALA A 201 -9.96 16.03 1.35
C ALA A 201 -11.38 16.60 1.23
N LYS A 202 -11.86 16.87 0.04
CA LYS A 202 -13.20 17.39 -0.20
C LYS A 202 -14.29 16.37 0.10
N ILE A 203 -14.18 15.16 -0.44
CA ILE A 203 -15.21 14.12 -0.28
C ILE A 203 -15.27 13.61 1.16
N LEU A 204 -14.12 13.36 1.79
CA LEU A 204 -14.08 12.73 3.11
C LEU A 204 -14.22 13.74 4.26
N PHE A 205 -13.93 15.03 4.02
CA PHE A 205 -13.84 16.04 5.07
C PHE A 205 -14.56 17.32 4.78
N GLY A 206 -15.05 17.51 3.56
CA GLY A 206 -15.66 18.77 3.13
C GLY A 206 -14.67 19.94 3.11
N ILE A 207 -13.36 19.69 3.08
CA ILE A 207 -12.33 20.71 3.13
C ILE A 207 -11.94 21.11 1.71
N GLU A 208 -12.07 22.40 1.40
CA GLU A 208 -11.43 22.98 0.22
C GLU A 208 -9.94 23.17 0.50
N SER A 209 -9.13 22.46 -0.25
CA SER A 209 -7.69 22.74 -0.30
C SER A 209 -7.48 23.78 -1.40
N ASN A 210 -7.21 25.03 -1.01
CA ASN A 210 -6.91 26.13 -1.94
C ASN A 210 -5.46 26.05 -2.48
N SER A 211 -4.78 24.90 -2.32
CA SER A 211 -3.47 24.72 -2.92
C SER A 211 -3.64 24.63 -4.43
N SER A 212 -3.12 25.65 -5.14
CA SER A 212 -2.90 25.58 -6.58
C SER A 212 -2.14 24.30 -6.91
N ILE A 213 -2.47 23.69 -8.04
CA ILE A 213 -1.80 22.47 -8.53
C ILE A 213 -0.30 22.70 -8.69
N ASP A 214 0.13 23.95 -8.88
CA ASP A 214 1.54 24.39 -8.96
C ASP A 214 2.13 24.82 -7.60
N GLY A 215 1.32 24.97 -6.53
CA GLY A 215 1.78 25.29 -5.18
C GLY A 215 2.15 24.01 -4.40
N GLN A 216 3.33 23.99 -3.78
CA GLN A 216 3.73 22.91 -2.90
C GLN A 216 2.66 22.70 -1.82
N ASN A 217 1.87 21.65 -1.96
CA ASN A 217 0.88 21.28 -0.96
C ASN A 217 1.61 20.77 0.28
N THR A 218 1.75 21.62 1.30
CA THR A 218 2.44 21.28 2.56
C THR A 218 1.93 19.97 3.15
N PHE A 219 0.63 19.71 3.03
CA PHE A 219 0.02 18.48 3.53
C PHE A 219 0.54 17.25 2.79
N LEU A 220 0.68 17.32 1.47
CA LEU A 220 1.26 16.25 0.63
C LEU A 220 2.71 15.98 1.00
N LEU A 221 3.52 17.02 1.19
CA LEU A 221 4.93 16.89 1.60
C LEU A 221 5.07 16.21 2.97
N GLU A 222 4.20 16.56 3.91
CA GLU A 222 4.21 15.94 5.23
C GLU A 222 3.80 14.45 5.17
N ILE A 223 2.83 14.08 4.32
CA ILE A 223 2.47 12.68 4.08
C ILE A 223 3.65 11.93 3.44
N GLN A 224 4.30 12.49 2.42
CA GLN A 224 5.46 11.85 1.78
C GLN A 224 6.59 11.60 2.78
N SER A 225 6.86 12.56 3.66
CA SER A 225 7.86 12.40 4.73
C SER A 225 7.52 11.27 5.71
N ILE A 226 6.23 11.07 6.02
CA ILE A 226 5.79 9.93 6.84
C ILE A 226 5.97 8.61 6.10
N MET A 227 5.66 8.56 4.80
CA MET A 227 5.83 7.36 3.99
C MET A 227 7.31 6.96 3.87
N GLU A 228 8.22 7.92 3.73
CA GLU A 228 9.66 7.67 3.81
C GLU A 228 10.07 7.06 5.15
N GLY A 229 9.58 7.61 6.25
CA GLY A 229 9.82 7.07 7.59
C GLY A 229 9.26 5.65 7.75
N MET A 230 8.05 5.39 7.24
CA MET A 230 7.45 4.06 7.27
C MET A 230 8.27 3.03 6.48
N ALA A 231 8.84 3.41 5.35
CA ALA A 231 9.71 2.53 4.55
C ALA A 231 10.92 2.02 5.35
N LEU A 232 11.38 2.81 6.31
CA LEU A 232 12.53 2.49 7.15
C LEU A 232 12.17 1.69 8.41
N MET A 233 10.90 1.61 8.81
CA MET A 233 10.48 1.03 10.11
C MET A 233 10.81 -0.45 10.30
N ASN A 234 11.00 -1.17 9.20
CA ASN A 234 11.31 -2.61 9.22
C ASN A 234 12.82 -2.90 9.32
N ASN A 235 13.68 -1.87 9.22
CA ASN A 235 15.10 -2.03 9.47
C ASN A 235 15.36 -2.08 10.99
N PRO A 236 15.82 -3.21 11.56
CA PRO A 236 16.04 -3.33 13.00
C PRO A 236 17.11 -2.40 13.53
N PHE A 237 18.06 -1.98 12.67
CA PHE A 237 19.19 -1.13 13.04
C PHE A 237 18.95 0.36 12.76
N ILE A 238 17.75 0.75 12.33
CA ILE A 238 17.45 2.12 11.92
C ILE A 238 17.73 3.17 13.00
N LYS A 239 17.46 2.82 14.26
CA LYS A 239 17.68 3.71 15.41
C LYS A 239 19.17 3.99 15.66
N PHE A 240 20.05 3.08 15.24
CA PHE A 240 21.50 3.17 15.41
C PHE A 240 22.18 3.76 14.17
N SER A 241 21.43 4.16 13.15
CA SER A 241 21.95 4.70 11.89
C SER A 241 21.99 6.25 11.94
N PRO A 242 23.15 6.90 12.18
CA PRO A 242 23.21 8.34 12.36
C PRO A 242 22.65 9.14 11.17
N GLY A 243 22.92 8.67 9.92
CA GLY A 243 22.45 9.31 8.70
C GLY A 243 20.93 9.28 8.50
N LYS A 244 20.20 8.44 9.26
CA LYS A 244 18.73 8.35 9.19
C LYS A 244 18.00 9.15 10.27
N ARG A 245 18.71 9.77 11.21
CA ARG A 245 18.10 10.62 12.27
C ARG A 245 17.28 11.77 11.70
N LYS A 246 17.74 12.41 10.62
CA LYS A 246 16.99 13.50 9.96
C LYS A 246 15.63 13.02 9.46
N VAL A 247 15.59 11.87 8.78
CA VAL A 247 14.33 11.28 8.28
C VAL A 247 13.39 10.94 9.44
N ILE A 248 13.90 10.32 10.51
CA ILE A 248 13.09 9.98 11.69
C ILE A 248 12.52 11.23 12.35
N ASN A 249 13.32 12.29 12.55
CA ASN A 249 12.87 13.54 13.16
C ASN A 249 11.83 14.22 12.27
N LYS A 250 12.09 14.33 10.97
CA LYS A 250 11.11 14.89 10.02
C LYS A 250 9.80 14.10 10.05
N THR A 251 9.87 12.76 10.07
CA THR A 251 8.68 11.90 10.20
C THR A 251 7.88 12.22 11.47
N ARG A 252 8.55 12.40 12.62
CA ARG A 252 7.89 12.78 13.88
C ARG A 252 7.20 14.14 13.79
N GLU A 253 7.87 15.13 13.22
CA GLU A 253 7.33 16.47 13.03
C GLU A 253 6.11 16.43 12.11
N SER A 254 6.19 15.70 10.99
CA SER A 254 5.09 15.50 10.04
C SER A 254 3.87 14.85 10.71
N ILE A 255 4.08 13.82 11.55
CA ILE A 255 2.99 13.18 12.30
C ILE A 255 2.33 14.18 13.26
N ARG A 256 3.12 14.98 14.00
CA ARG A 256 2.60 16.00 14.92
C ARG A 256 1.80 17.05 14.17
N PHE A 257 2.33 17.54 13.04
CA PHE A 257 1.65 18.52 12.16
C PHE A 257 0.29 17.99 11.70
N LEU A 258 0.24 16.79 11.11
CA LEU A 258 -1.02 16.21 10.64
C LEU A 258 -2.03 16.00 11.78
N ARG A 259 -1.57 15.59 12.96
CA ARG A 259 -2.43 15.43 14.13
C ARG A 259 -2.97 16.76 14.64
N GLN A 260 -2.16 17.80 14.61
CA GLN A 260 -2.60 19.14 14.98
C GLN A 260 -3.67 19.65 14.01
N LYS A 261 -3.44 19.53 12.69
CA LYS A 261 -4.44 19.87 11.67
C LYS A 261 -5.74 19.09 11.83
N GLY A 262 -5.66 17.79 12.10
CA GLY A 262 -6.85 16.98 12.38
C GLY A 262 -7.65 17.46 13.60
N LYS A 263 -6.98 17.91 14.68
CA LYS A 263 -7.65 18.49 15.84
C LYS A 263 -8.33 19.83 15.51
N GLU A 264 -7.67 20.69 14.74
CA GLU A 264 -8.22 21.97 14.26
C GLU A 264 -9.50 21.75 13.44
N TRP A 265 -9.50 20.77 12.53
CA TRP A 265 -10.66 20.41 11.72
C TRP A 265 -11.82 19.86 12.56
N ILE A 266 -11.54 18.98 13.52
CA ILE A 266 -12.57 18.47 14.45
C ILE A 266 -13.18 19.62 15.26
N LYS A 267 -12.36 20.56 15.73
CA LYS A 267 -12.83 21.74 16.47
C LYS A 267 -13.74 22.60 15.60
N TYR A 268 -13.28 22.95 14.40
CA TYR A 268 -14.07 23.72 13.43
C TYR A 268 -15.43 23.07 13.14
N ARG A 269 -15.47 21.76 12.95
CA ARG A 269 -16.70 21.02 12.71
C ARG A 269 -17.67 21.03 13.90
N ARG A 270 -17.15 20.87 15.10
CA ARG A 270 -17.98 20.95 16.31
C ARG A 270 -18.63 22.33 16.46
N GLU A 271 -17.87 23.39 16.22
CA GLU A 271 -18.36 24.77 16.25
C GLU A 271 -19.43 25.00 15.17
N ALA A 272 -19.20 24.50 13.98
CA ALA A 272 -20.16 24.62 12.87
C ALA A 272 -21.48 23.86 13.13
N LEU A 273 -21.41 22.66 13.71
CA LEU A 273 -22.59 21.90 14.13
C LEU A 273 -23.39 22.62 15.22
N GLN A 274 -22.72 23.28 16.18
CA GLN A 274 -23.37 24.09 17.21
C GLN A 274 -24.08 25.31 16.61
N ASN A 275 -23.62 25.82 15.45
CA ASN A 275 -24.19 26.93 14.73
C ASN A 275 -25.24 26.51 13.66
N ASN A 276 -25.74 25.25 13.70
CA ASN A 276 -26.73 24.70 12.77
C ASN A 276 -26.31 24.77 11.28
N GLN A 277 -25.03 24.72 10.98
CA GLN A 277 -24.56 24.61 9.60
C GLN A 277 -24.72 23.17 9.12
N GLU A 278 -25.37 22.99 7.98
CA GLU A 278 -25.49 21.68 7.33
C GLU A 278 -24.14 21.23 6.76
N PHE A 279 -23.72 20.02 7.11
CA PHE A 279 -22.53 19.38 6.58
C PHE A 279 -22.84 17.95 6.10
N PRO A 280 -22.15 17.47 5.06
CA PRO A 280 -22.25 16.07 4.66
C PRO A 280 -21.88 15.14 5.83
N PRO A 281 -22.45 13.93 5.92
CA PRO A 281 -22.09 12.95 6.95
C PRO A 281 -20.60 12.65 6.93
N ASP A 282 -19.97 12.79 8.09
CA ASP A 282 -18.53 12.98 8.23
C ASP A 282 -17.71 11.70 8.42
N VAL A 283 -16.59 11.62 7.71
CA VAL A 283 -15.53 10.58 7.85
C VAL A 283 -14.29 11.14 8.55
N ILE A 284 -14.42 12.21 9.33
CA ILE A 284 -13.31 12.93 10.01
C ILE A 284 -12.27 12.02 10.70
N MET A 285 -12.69 10.87 11.18
CA MET A 285 -11.81 9.93 11.88
C MET A 285 -10.79 9.20 10.98
N GLN A 286 -10.93 9.28 9.66
CA GLN A 286 -10.03 8.57 8.71
C GLN A 286 -8.90 9.43 8.14
N LEU A 287 -8.90 10.72 8.37
CA LEU A 287 -7.96 11.68 7.81
C LEU A 287 -6.49 11.47 8.13
N LEU A 288 -6.21 10.80 9.17
CA LEU A 288 -4.83 10.48 9.51
C LEU A 288 -4.22 9.37 8.63
N LYS A 289 -4.92 9.03 7.53
CA LYS A 289 -4.55 7.92 6.63
C LYS A 289 -4.26 8.41 5.21
N GLY A 290 -3.21 9.20 5.05
CA GLY A 290 -2.67 9.54 3.73
C GLY A 290 -2.37 8.35 2.81
N ALA A 291 -2.29 7.14 3.36
CA ALA A 291 -2.10 5.91 2.61
C ALA A 291 -3.26 5.56 1.66
N GLY A 292 -4.48 6.00 1.93
CA GLY A 292 -5.65 5.72 1.08
C GLY A 292 -5.57 6.44 -0.27
N SER A 293 -5.14 7.68 -0.28
CA SER A 293 -5.01 8.49 -1.51
C SER A 293 -3.77 8.09 -2.33
N GLU A 294 -2.66 7.73 -1.66
CA GLU A 294 -1.43 7.31 -2.33
C GLU A 294 -1.63 6.06 -3.19
N THR A 295 -2.44 5.11 -2.76
CA THR A 295 -2.70 3.89 -3.53
C THR A 295 -3.44 4.16 -4.84
N SER A 296 -4.45 5.05 -4.85
CA SER A 296 -5.15 5.48 -6.07
C SER A 296 -4.21 6.24 -7.01
N CYS A 297 -3.37 7.13 -6.46
CA CYS A 297 -2.34 7.83 -7.22
C CYS A 297 -1.38 6.85 -7.91
N ASN A 298 -0.82 5.90 -7.17
CA ASN A 298 0.10 4.93 -7.72
C ASN A 298 -0.56 4.02 -8.76
N GLN A 299 -1.84 3.65 -8.59
CA GLN A 299 -2.58 2.90 -9.61
C GLN A 299 -2.66 3.68 -10.92
N VAL A 300 -2.99 4.98 -10.89
CA VAL A 300 -3.05 5.82 -12.10
C VAL A 300 -1.68 5.92 -12.75
N LEU A 301 -0.64 6.22 -11.98
CA LEU A 301 0.73 6.35 -12.50
C LEU A 301 1.23 5.05 -13.13
N LEU A 302 1.02 3.91 -12.47
CA LEU A 302 1.37 2.59 -13.01
C LEU A 302 0.57 2.24 -14.26
N THR A 303 -0.70 2.69 -14.34
CA THR A 303 -1.52 2.52 -15.55
C THR A 303 -0.95 3.35 -16.71
N LEU A 304 -0.64 4.61 -16.48
CA LEU A 304 -0.03 5.47 -17.51
C LEU A 304 1.31 4.92 -17.98
N MET A 305 2.15 4.47 -17.06
CA MET A 305 3.44 3.87 -17.36
C MET A 305 3.31 2.63 -18.25
N GLU A 306 2.41 1.72 -17.90
CA GLU A 306 2.24 0.47 -18.64
C GLU A 306 1.63 0.71 -20.02
N LEU A 307 0.66 1.60 -20.13
CA LEU A 307 0.00 1.92 -21.40
C LEU A 307 0.94 2.57 -22.43
N GLN A 308 2.06 3.19 -22.03
CA GLN A 308 3.09 3.69 -22.97
C GLN A 308 3.68 2.57 -23.84
N ARG A 309 3.70 1.33 -23.36
CA ARG A 309 4.23 0.17 -24.07
C ARG A 309 3.18 -0.58 -24.89
N HIS A 310 1.89 -0.20 -24.76
CA HIS A 310 0.77 -0.96 -25.33
C HIS A 310 -0.16 -0.08 -26.19
N PRO A 311 0.31 0.47 -27.33
CA PRO A 311 -0.49 1.40 -28.14
C PRO A 311 -1.81 0.81 -28.64
N LYS A 312 -1.87 -0.49 -28.97
CA LYS A 312 -3.12 -1.15 -29.36
C LYS A 312 -4.18 -1.19 -28.25
N ILE A 313 -3.73 -1.34 -27.01
CA ILE A 313 -4.62 -1.28 -25.84
C ILE A 313 -5.13 0.14 -25.64
N VAL A 314 -4.27 1.15 -25.86
CA VAL A 314 -4.66 2.57 -25.81
C VAL A 314 -5.69 2.91 -26.89
N GLU A 315 -5.52 2.43 -28.12
CA GLU A 315 -6.50 2.62 -29.21
C GLU A 315 -7.88 2.07 -28.84
N ARG A 316 -7.92 0.84 -28.36
CA ARG A 316 -9.18 0.21 -27.93
C ARG A 316 -9.81 0.91 -26.74
N LEU A 317 -8.99 1.33 -25.75
CA LEU A 317 -9.45 2.11 -24.62
C LEU A 317 -10.08 3.45 -25.05
N ARG A 318 -9.45 4.14 -26.01
CA ARG A 318 -9.95 5.37 -26.59
C ARG A 318 -11.26 5.17 -27.35
N ALA A 319 -11.38 4.08 -28.10
CA ALA A 319 -12.63 3.74 -28.80
C ALA A 319 -13.79 3.55 -27.82
N GLU A 320 -13.60 2.83 -26.71
CA GLU A 320 -14.62 2.70 -25.65
C GLU A 320 -14.97 4.05 -25.03
N ILE A 321 -13.97 4.88 -24.73
CA ILE A 321 -14.21 6.21 -24.15
C ILE A 321 -14.99 7.10 -25.11
N ASP A 322 -14.69 7.07 -26.39
CA ASP A 322 -15.42 7.84 -27.42
C ASP A 322 -16.87 7.36 -27.55
N GLU A 323 -17.11 6.06 -27.49
CA GLU A 323 -18.44 5.46 -27.54
C GLU A 323 -19.28 5.83 -26.29
N VAL A 324 -18.71 5.66 -25.09
CA VAL A 324 -19.45 5.77 -23.82
C VAL A 324 -19.54 7.21 -23.35
N ILE A 325 -18.44 7.95 -23.42
CA ILE A 325 -18.33 9.32 -22.90
C ILE A 325 -18.48 10.35 -24.01
N GLY A 326 -17.89 10.10 -25.19
CA GLY A 326 -17.94 11.03 -26.32
C GLY A 326 -17.39 12.40 -25.96
N THR A 327 -18.22 13.43 -26.10
CA THR A 327 -17.88 14.85 -25.81
C THR A 327 -18.38 15.32 -24.45
N LYS A 328 -18.96 14.45 -23.62
CA LYS A 328 -19.50 14.84 -22.30
C LYS A 328 -18.42 15.51 -21.45
N LYS A 329 -18.77 16.68 -20.89
CA LYS A 329 -17.93 17.37 -19.91
C LYS A 329 -17.97 16.65 -18.54
N ASN A 330 -19.14 16.18 -18.11
CA ASN A 330 -19.30 15.45 -16.85
C ASN A 330 -19.59 13.98 -17.11
N ILE A 331 -18.86 13.12 -16.40
CA ILE A 331 -19.06 11.66 -16.42
C ILE A 331 -20.08 11.32 -15.35
N GLU A 332 -21.15 10.66 -15.72
CA GLU A 332 -22.16 10.20 -14.78
C GLU A 332 -21.77 8.86 -14.15
N TYR A 333 -22.32 8.59 -12.96
CA TYR A 333 -22.07 7.31 -12.29
C TYR A 333 -22.41 6.09 -13.16
N GLN A 334 -23.50 6.21 -13.95
CA GLN A 334 -23.97 5.15 -14.86
C GLN A 334 -22.97 4.86 -15.99
N ASP A 335 -22.24 5.88 -16.46
CA ASP A 335 -21.23 5.72 -17.50
C ASP A 335 -20.05 4.84 -17.03
N LEU A 336 -19.70 4.90 -15.71
CA LEU A 336 -18.64 4.09 -15.14
C LEU A 336 -18.89 2.57 -15.28
N GLY A 337 -20.16 2.16 -15.28
CA GLY A 337 -20.55 0.76 -15.49
C GLY A 337 -20.38 0.31 -16.95
N LYS A 338 -20.48 1.24 -17.91
CA LYS A 338 -20.33 0.97 -19.35
C LYS A 338 -18.86 0.91 -19.78
N LEU A 339 -17.93 1.54 -19.05
CA LEU A 339 -16.50 1.50 -19.28
C LEU A 339 -15.91 0.14 -18.85
N GLN A 340 -16.23 -0.90 -19.65
CA GLN A 340 -15.88 -2.29 -19.34
C GLN A 340 -14.40 -2.57 -19.62
N TYR A 341 -13.90 -2.14 -20.77
CA TYR A 341 -12.51 -2.34 -21.15
C TYR A 341 -11.55 -1.54 -20.24
N LEU A 342 -11.88 -0.29 -19.92
CA LEU A 342 -11.15 0.46 -18.90
C LEU A 342 -11.12 -0.30 -17.56
N SER A 343 -12.22 -0.94 -17.19
CA SER A 343 -12.27 -1.75 -15.96
C SER A 343 -11.34 -2.97 -16.03
N GLN A 344 -11.23 -3.60 -17.19
CA GLN A 344 -10.31 -4.72 -17.43
C GLN A 344 -8.86 -4.25 -17.36
N VAL A 345 -8.52 -3.14 -18.01
CA VAL A 345 -7.19 -2.49 -17.94
C VAL A 345 -6.80 -2.21 -16.49
N LEU A 346 -7.66 -1.56 -15.72
CA LEU A 346 -7.39 -1.22 -14.32
C LEU A 346 -7.26 -2.45 -13.41
N LYS A 347 -8.02 -3.51 -13.67
CA LYS A 347 -7.89 -4.79 -12.94
C LYS A 347 -6.56 -5.48 -13.26
N GLU A 348 -6.14 -5.47 -14.53
CA GLU A 348 -4.87 -6.06 -14.93
C GLU A 348 -3.66 -5.29 -14.35
N ILE A 349 -3.74 -3.97 -14.28
CA ILE A 349 -2.75 -3.16 -13.55
C ILE A 349 -2.69 -3.57 -12.09
N LEU A 350 -3.82 -3.71 -11.41
CA LEU A 350 -3.84 -4.14 -10.01
C LEU A 350 -3.36 -5.58 -9.80
N ARG A 351 -3.44 -6.44 -10.81
CA ARG A 351 -2.86 -7.79 -10.78
C ARG A 351 -1.32 -7.72 -10.84
N LEU A 352 -0.80 -6.97 -11.84
CA LEU A 352 0.64 -6.83 -12.05
C LEU A 352 1.28 -5.90 -11.01
N TYR A 353 0.65 -4.79 -10.70
CA TYR A 353 1.23 -3.71 -9.89
C TYR A 353 0.28 -3.30 -8.76
N PRO A 354 -0.09 -4.22 -7.84
CA PRO A 354 -0.94 -3.84 -6.71
C PRO A 354 -0.19 -2.84 -5.82
N PRO A 355 -0.70 -1.62 -5.61
CA PRO A 355 -0.04 -0.63 -4.74
C PRO A 355 0.19 -1.16 -3.32
N VAL A 356 -0.72 -1.98 -2.79
CA VAL A 356 -0.50 -2.76 -1.57
C VAL A 356 -0.26 -4.20 -1.99
N THR A 357 0.98 -4.67 -1.84
CA THR A 357 1.43 -5.97 -2.36
C THR A 357 0.86 -7.18 -1.63
N GLY A 358 0.25 -6.97 -0.45
CA GLY A 358 -0.36 -8.06 0.32
C GLY A 358 -0.84 -7.63 1.70
N THR A 359 -1.27 -8.60 2.49
CA THR A 359 -1.74 -8.41 3.87
C THR A 359 -1.17 -9.48 4.79
N VAL A 360 -1.24 -9.24 6.10
CA VAL A 360 -0.69 -10.15 7.10
C VAL A 360 -1.75 -10.50 8.14
N ARG A 361 -1.74 -11.75 8.58
CA ARG A 361 -2.55 -12.23 9.71
C ARG A 361 -1.63 -12.84 10.76
N TRP A 362 -2.13 -12.90 11.97
CA TRP A 362 -1.47 -13.52 13.10
C TRP A 362 -2.09 -14.88 13.41
N LEU A 363 -1.27 -15.90 13.44
CA LEU A 363 -1.67 -17.24 13.87
C LEU A 363 -1.36 -17.39 15.36
N GLU A 364 -2.40 -17.48 16.18
CA GLU A 364 -2.24 -17.56 17.65
C GLU A 364 -1.83 -18.96 18.12
N LYS A 365 -2.36 -20.00 17.47
CA LYS A 365 -2.21 -21.41 17.88
C LYS A 365 -1.69 -22.25 16.73
N ASP A 366 -1.06 -23.37 17.06
CA ASP A 366 -0.65 -24.37 16.08
C ASP A 366 -1.85 -24.79 15.22
N THR A 367 -1.69 -24.74 13.90
CA THR A 367 -2.77 -24.94 12.93
C THR A 367 -2.26 -25.71 11.71
N VAL A 368 -3.03 -26.71 11.27
CA VAL A 368 -2.73 -27.40 10.01
C VAL A 368 -3.28 -26.59 8.84
N VAL A 369 -2.42 -26.26 7.87
CA VAL A 369 -2.73 -25.52 6.66
C VAL A 369 -2.25 -26.31 5.46
N ASP A 370 -3.13 -26.64 4.54
CA ASP A 370 -2.84 -27.47 3.35
C ASP A 370 -2.02 -28.76 3.69
N GLY A 371 -2.38 -29.41 4.80
CA GLY A 371 -1.73 -30.63 5.28
C GLY A 371 -0.43 -30.44 6.08
N LEU A 372 0.07 -29.21 6.23
CA LEU A 372 1.30 -28.88 6.95
C LEU A 372 1.00 -28.16 8.27
N LEU A 373 1.61 -28.60 9.37
CA LEU A 373 1.48 -27.95 10.66
C LEU A 373 2.27 -26.62 10.67
N ILE A 374 1.58 -25.51 10.88
CA ILE A 374 2.22 -24.22 11.11
C ILE A 374 2.15 -23.92 12.61
N PRO A 375 3.29 -23.70 13.27
CA PRO A 375 3.31 -23.36 14.70
C PRO A 375 2.59 -22.04 15.00
N GLY A 376 1.96 -21.95 16.15
CA GLY A 376 1.37 -20.71 16.65
C GLY A 376 2.42 -19.62 16.87
N CYS A 377 1.95 -18.41 17.11
CA CYS A 377 2.77 -17.20 17.20
C CYS A 377 3.52 -16.88 15.89
N THR A 378 2.88 -17.16 14.75
CA THR A 378 3.43 -17.03 13.40
C THR A 378 2.72 -15.92 12.61
N SER A 379 3.50 -15.08 11.93
CA SER A 379 3.00 -14.14 10.91
C SER A 379 2.70 -14.85 9.60
N LEU A 380 1.46 -14.77 9.11
CA LEU A 380 1.04 -15.34 7.82
C LEU A 380 0.95 -14.23 6.78
N PHE A 381 1.76 -14.31 5.73
CA PHE A 381 1.78 -13.36 4.62
C PHE A 381 0.94 -13.85 3.45
N PHE A 382 0.02 -13.01 2.99
CA PHE A 382 -0.81 -13.21 1.80
C PHE A 382 -0.45 -12.14 0.78
N SER A 383 0.33 -12.51 -0.24
CA SER A 383 0.81 -11.57 -1.26
C SER A 383 -0.07 -11.65 -2.51
N THR A 384 -0.84 -10.61 -2.77
CA THR A 384 -1.58 -10.48 -4.04
C THR A 384 -0.63 -10.27 -5.23
N TYR A 385 0.54 -9.67 -5.00
CA TYR A 385 1.59 -9.54 -6.00
C TYR A 385 2.13 -10.91 -6.46
N VAL A 386 2.45 -11.79 -5.51
CA VAL A 386 2.95 -13.14 -5.80
C VAL A 386 1.88 -13.98 -6.48
N MET A 387 0.68 -14.04 -5.88
CA MET A 387 -0.42 -14.84 -6.44
C MET A 387 -0.81 -14.40 -7.84
N GLY A 388 -0.83 -13.08 -8.10
CA GLY A 388 -1.08 -12.53 -9.43
C GLY A 388 -0.04 -12.91 -10.50
N ARG A 389 1.11 -13.49 -10.10
CA ARG A 389 2.23 -13.85 -11.00
C ARG A 389 2.54 -15.35 -11.05
N LEU A 390 1.73 -16.18 -10.41
CA LEU A 390 1.85 -17.63 -10.47
C LEU A 390 1.13 -18.17 -11.70
N GLU A 391 1.83 -18.96 -12.52
CA GLU A 391 1.33 -19.58 -13.76
C GLU A 391 0.15 -20.52 -13.52
N ILE A 392 0.10 -21.17 -12.35
CA ILE A 392 -1.02 -22.03 -11.96
C ILE A 392 -2.35 -21.28 -11.81
N TYR A 393 -2.33 -19.94 -11.68
CA TYR A 393 -3.53 -19.10 -11.55
C TYR A 393 -3.76 -18.18 -12.74
N PHE A 394 -2.68 -17.77 -13.42
CA PHE A 394 -2.72 -16.83 -14.54
C PHE A 394 -1.76 -17.30 -15.62
N GLU A 395 -2.28 -17.71 -16.76
CA GLU A 395 -1.48 -18.04 -17.94
C GLU A 395 -0.65 -16.82 -18.39
N ASP A 396 0.61 -17.01 -18.81
CA ASP A 396 1.54 -15.92 -19.14
C ASP A 396 1.49 -14.75 -18.15
N PRO A 397 1.75 -14.98 -16.85
CA PRO A 397 1.39 -14.04 -15.80
C PRO A 397 2.15 -12.71 -15.86
N LEU A 398 3.25 -12.63 -16.59
CA LEU A 398 4.03 -11.39 -16.73
C LEU A 398 3.56 -10.52 -17.91
N THR A 399 2.74 -11.06 -18.81
CA THR A 399 2.18 -10.33 -19.94
C THR A 399 1.00 -9.47 -19.48
N PHE A 400 1.02 -8.18 -19.86
CA PHE A 400 -0.10 -7.27 -19.62
C PHE A 400 -1.22 -7.56 -20.61
N ASN A 401 -2.27 -8.21 -20.15
CA ASN A 401 -3.42 -8.63 -20.98
C ASN A 401 -4.74 -8.33 -20.27
N PRO A 402 -5.41 -7.20 -20.57
CA PRO A 402 -6.71 -6.85 -19.99
C PRO A 402 -7.82 -7.88 -20.23
N GLU A 403 -7.75 -8.67 -21.34
CA GLU A 403 -8.75 -9.69 -21.68
C GLU A 403 -8.89 -10.78 -20.60
N ARG A 404 -7.90 -10.96 -19.77
CA ARG A 404 -8.00 -11.86 -18.60
C ARG A 404 -9.17 -11.51 -17.68
N PHE A 405 -9.61 -10.25 -17.71
CA PHE A 405 -10.71 -9.73 -16.91
C PHE A 405 -12.01 -9.56 -17.68
N SER A 406 -12.10 -10.09 -18.91
CA SER A 406 -13.35 -10.25 -19.62
C SER A 406 -14.33 -11.13 -18.82
N PRO A 407 -15.64 -10.87 -18.89
CA PRO A 407 -16.67 -11.66 -18.21
C PRO A 407 -16.65 -13.15 -18.57
N GLU A 408 -16.25 -13.49 -19.79
CA GLU A 408 -16.23 -14.85 -20.33
C GLU A 408 -15.06 -15.68 -19.79
N VAL A 409 -14.00 -15.04 -19.27
CA VAL A 409 -12.81 -15.74 -18.79
C VAL A 409 -13.00 -16.20 -17.35
N PHE A 410 -12.91 -17.51 -17.14
CA PHE A 410 -12.94 -18.09 -15.79
C PHE A 410 -11.70 -17.67 -14.99
N LYS A 411 -11.94 -17.24 -13.74
CA LYS A 411 -10.87 -16.92 -12.80
C LYS A 411 -11.05 -17.77 -11.53
N PRO A 412 -10.00 -18.45 -11.07
CA PRO A 412 -10.07 -19.15 -9.80
C PRO A 412 -10.39 -18.18 -8.67
N ASN A 413 -11.35 -18.55 -7.81
CA ASN A 413 -11.71 -17.76 -6.66
C ASN A 413 -10.51 -17.58 -5.71
N PHE A 414 -10.44 -16.46 -5.01
CA PHE A 414 -9.43 -16.14 -4.00
C PHE A 414 -7.99 -16.01 -4.52
N THR A 415 -7.77 -15.91 -5.84
CA THR A 415 -6.46 -15.69 -6.45
C THR A 415 -6.16 -14.22 -6.76
N TYR A 416 -7.22 -13.40 -6.87
CA TYR A 416 -7.14 -11.97 -7.18
C TYR A 416 -7.83 -11.14 -6.08
N PHE A 417 -7.03 -10.43 -5.26
CA PHE A 417 -7.53 -9.66 -4.11
C PHE A 417 -6.73 -8.38 -3.82
N PRO A 418 -6.60 -7.46 -4.78
CA PRO A 418 -5.80 -6.24 -4.60
C PRO A 418 -6.36 -5.30 -3.53
N PHE A 419 -7.64 -5.44 -3.17
CA PHE A 419 -8.29 -4.72 -2.07
C PHE A 419 -8.46 -5.56 -0.80
N SER A 420 -7.71 -6.67 -0.68
CA SER A 420 -7.90 -7.71 0.33
C SER A 420 -9.29 -8.36 0.25
N LEU A 421 -9.61 -9.24 1.19
CA LEU A 421 -10.87 -10.00 1.23
C LEU A 421 -11.46 -10.02 2.63
N GLY A 422 -12.74 -10.39 2.70
CA GLY A 422 -13.47 -10.61 3.94
C GLY A 422 -13.72 -9.33 4.74
N PRO A 423 -13.96 -9.45 6.05
CA PRO A 423 -14.37 -8.33 6.89
C PRO A 423 -13.37 -7.17 6.87
N ARG A 424 -12.08 -7.48 6.76
CA ARG A 424 -10.98 -6.49 6.75
C ARG A 424 -10.61 -6.01 5.34
N SER A 425 -11.46 -6.24 4.32
CA SER A 425 -11.28 -5.69 2.96
C SER A 425 -11.26 -4.16 2.96
N CYS A 426 -10.71 -3.57 1.90
CA CYS A 426 -10.58 -2.12 1.77
C CYS A 426 -11.96 -1.44 1.75
N ILE A 427 -12.18 -0.52 2.68
CA ILE A 427 -13.40 0.27 2.76
C ILE A 427 -13.50 1.27 1.59
N GLY A 428 -12.35 1.79 1.13
CA GLY A 428 -12.26 2.78 0.06
C GLY A 428 -12.32 2.19 -1.36
N GLN A 429 -12.56 0.89 -1.53
CA GLN A 429 -12.51 0.24 -2.83
C GLN A 429 -13.41 0.91 -3.87
N TYR A 430 -14.67 1.17 -3.54
CA TYR A 430 -15.61 1.79 -4.47
C TYR A 430 -15.22 3.22 -4.83
N LEU A 431 -14.83 4.02 -3.84
CA LEU A 431 -14.37 5.39 -4.07
C LEU A 431 -13.15 5.44 -4.98
N SER A 432 -12.13 4.64 -4.66
CA SER A 432 -10.91 4.54 -5.47
C SER A 432 -11.20 4.14 -6.92
N GLN A 433 -12.08 3.17 -7.13
CA GLN A 433 -12.47 2.75 -8.49
C GLN A 433 -13.22 3.83 -9.25
N MET A 434 -14.07 4.62 -8.60
CA MET A 434 -14.76 5.75 -9.20
C MET A 434 -13.77 6.86 -9.59
N GLU A 435 -12.93 7.30 -8.66
CA GLU A 435 -11.92 8.33 -8.87
C GLU A 435 -10.98 7.97 -10.04
N VAL A 436 -10.40 6.78 -9.98
CA VAL A 436 -9.44 6.32 -10.99
C VAL A 436 -10.10 6.21 -12.37
N LYS A 437 -11.34 5.70 -12.46
CA LYS A 437 -12.05 5.61 -13.75
C LYS A 437 -12.35 6.97 -14.33
N VAL A 438 -12.88 7.92 -13.54
CA VAL A 438 -13.18 9.28 -14.03
C VAL A 438 -11.90 9.95 -14.52
N LEU A 439 -10.84 9.88 -13.72
CA LEU A 439 -9.55 10.48 -14.03
C LEU A 439 -8.97 9.91 -15.32
N MET A 440 -8.88 8.58 -15.43
CA MET A 440 -8.38 7.91 -16.63
C MET A 440 -9.23 8.21 -17.87
N ALA A 441 -10.56 8.14 -17.76
CA ALA A 441 -11.46 8.42 -18.87
C ALA A 441 -11.28 9.86 -19.39
N LYS A 442 -11.21 10.86 -18.51
CA LYS A 442 -10.98 12.27 -18.88
C LYS A 442 -9.63 12.47 -19.54
N MET A 443 -8.57 11.90 -18.97
CA MET A 443 -7.22 12.02 -19.52
C MET A 443 -7.16 11.44 -20.94
N PHE A 444 -7.66 10.22 -21.16
CA PHE A 444 -7.63 9.57 -22.48
C PHE A 444 -8.66 10.12 -23.47
N GLN A 445 -9.71 10.79 -22.97
CA GLN A 445 -10.67 11.52 -23.80
C GLN A 445 -10.03 12.74 -24.50
N ARG A 446 -9.11 13.45 -23.81
CA ARG A 446 -8.68 14.80 -24.21
C ARG A 446 -7.20 14.93 -24.54
N LEU A 447 -6.33 14.04 -24.02
CA LEU A 447 -4.87 14.19 -24.12
C LEU A 447 -4.19 12.95 -24.71
N GLU A 448 -3.05 13.22 -25.33
CA GLU A 448 -2.01 12.24 -25.67
C GLU A 448 -0.81 12.47 -24.74
N PHE A 449 -0.25 11.36 -24.28
CA PHE A 449 0.87 11.37 -23.31
C PHE A 449 2.06 10.69 -23.94
N GLN A 450 3.23 11.31 -23.83
CA GLN A 450 4.48 10.70 -24.19
C GLN A 450 5.47 10.85 -23.04
N MET A 451 5.96 9.74 -22.52
CA MET A 451 6.97 9.73 -21.46
C MET A 451 8.27 10.34 -21.98
N VAL A 452 8.86 11.25 -21.22
CA VAL A 452 10.16 11.87 -21.55
C VAL A 452 11.24 10.79 -21.56
N PRO A 453 12.13 10.77 -22.57
CA PRO A 453 13.22 9.81 -22.65
C PRO A 453 14.12 9.77 -21.41
N GLY A 454 14.68 8.60 -21.11
CA GLY A 454 15.59 8.41 -19.95
C GLY A 454 14.92 7.93 -18.68
N GLN A 455 13.58 7.92 -18.60
CA GLN A 455 12.87 7.33 -17.48
C GLN A 455 12.72 5.81 -17.67
N SER A 456 12.76 5.08 -16.55
CA SER A 456 12.64 3.62 -16.56
C SER A 456 11.18 3.16 -16.37
N PHE A 457 10.85 1.98 -16.89
CA PHE A 457 9.62 1.26 -16.56
C PHE A 457 9.75 0.42 -15.27
N GLY A 458 10.72 0.75 -14.45
CA GLY A 458 10.98 0.09 -13.17
C GLY A 458 9.94 0.47 -12.11
N ILE A 459 9.79 -0.42 -11.15
CA ILE A 459 8.92 -0.23 -9.98
C ILE A 459 9.75 -0.16 -8.71
N LEU A 460 9.27 0.59 -7.74
CA LEU A 460 9.86 0.72 -6.41
C LEU A 460 8.85 0.24 -5.36
N GLU A 461 9.27 -0.74 -4.56
CA GLU A 461 8.53 -1.13 -3.35
C GLU A 461 9.05 -0.33 -2.15
N SER A 462 8.22 0.56 -1.63
CA SER A 462 8.46 1.29 -0.38
C SER A 462 7.46 0.81 0.67
N VAL A 463 6.49 1.64 1.04
CA VAL A 463 5.27 1.24 1.76
C VAL A 463 4.25 0.70 0.76
N THR A 464 4.18 1.36 -0.37
CA THR A 464 3.36 1.03 -1.54
C THR A 464 4.26 0.76 -2.74
N LEU A 465 3.72 0.04 -3.72
CA LEU A 465 4.33 -0.13 -5.02
C LEU A 465 4.04 1.09 -5.88
N LYS A 466 5.06 1.65 -6.51
CA LYS A 466 4.95 2.84 -7.36
C LYS A 466 5.99 2.80 -8.49
N PRO A 467 5.84 3.61 -9.55
CA PRO A 467 6.91 3.80 -10.53
C PRO A 467 8.20 4.23 -9.84
N LYS A 468 9.33 3.82 -10.38
CA LYS A 468 10.66 4.21 -9.89
C LYS A 468 10.92 5.69 -10.12
N ASP A 469 10.49 6.19 -11.27
CA ASP A 469 10.63 7.58 -11.69
C ASP A 469 9.27 8.32 -11.55
N SER A 470 9.29 9.65 -11.54
CA SER A 470 8.12 10.49 -11.26
C SER A 470 7.10 10.61 -12.40
N MET A 471 7.27 9.84 -13.48
CA MET A 471 6.39 9.88 -14.66
C MET A 471 6.29 11.29 -15.28
N THR A 472 7.42 11.83 -15.72
CA THR A 472 7.45 13.08 -16.47
C THR A 472 7.04 12.82 -17.92
N CYS A 473 6.03 13.56 -18.42
CA CYS A 473 5.49 13.41 -19.76
C CYS A 473 5.41 14.75 -20.49
N THR A 474 5.52 14.71 -21.81
CA THR A 474 5.00 15.78 -22.67
C THR A 474 3.56 15.43 -23.07
N LEU A 475 2.75 16.45 -23.23
CA LEU A 475 1.32 16.31 -23.47
C LEU A 475 0.95 17.00 -24.78
N LYS A 476 -0.02 16.42 -25.52
CA LYS A 476 -0.66 17.06 -26.68
C LYS A 476 -2.16 16.92 -26.58
N PRO A 477 -2.94 17.91 -27.09
CA PRO A 477 -4.37 17.71 -27.27
C PRO A 477 -4.62 16.52 -28.19
N ARG A 478 -5.54 15.65 -27.79
CA ARG A 478 -5.94 14.53 -28.63
C ARG A 478 -6.67 15.03 -29.88
N ARG A 479 -6.19 14.65 -31.04
CA ARG A 479 -6.92 14.82 -32.33
C ARG A 479 -7.93 13.68 -32.45
N ARG A 480 -9.22 14.01 -32.54
CA ARG A 480 -10.31 13.06 -32.79
C ARG A 480 -10.47 12.79 -34.27
#